data_e5532bb59fdd1a494ed4ad5dc8298f58
#
_entry.id   e5532bb59fdd1a494ed4ad5dc8298f58
#
_cell.length_a   1.000
_cell.length_b   1.000
_cell.length_c   1.000
_cell.angle_alpha   90.00
_cell.angle_beta   90.00
_cell.angle_gamma   90.00
#
_symmetry.space_group_name_H-M   'P 1'
#
loop_
_entity.id
_entity.type
_entity.pdbx_description
1 polymer ?
#
loop_
_entity_poly.entity_id
_entity_poly.type
_entity_poly.pdbx_seq_one_letter_code
_entity_poly.pdbx_strand_id
1 'polypeptide(L)'
;IAPGKTGVVTSTFDAKALGHFYKDIGVYCNASDRPIYLTLSGEVSADPKNYTLTHPYAFDAIRLNKEAIEFDDTNKGDKPTMEILVANTSNEVYTPVLMHLPPYLEAVAVPERIGKKGTGKIKVTLDTDKLPKFGLTTATVYLSRFPGDKVSEENSIPVSAVLLPDFSNMSQQQRLNPPAVELSATELAVPSL
;
A
#
# COMPACT_ATOMS: atom_id res chain seq x y z
N ILE A 1 27.99 -8.43 2.58
CA ILE A 1 26.88 -8.37 3.57
C ILE A 1 27.15 -9.49 4.56
N ALA A 2 27.20 -9.18 5.85
CA ALA A 2 27.40 -10.17 6.89
C ALA A 2 26.20 -11.13 6.99
N PRO A 3 26.40 -12.39 7.45
CA PRO A 3 25.32 -13.35 7.65
C PRO A 3 24.16 -12.76 8.48
N GLY A 4 22.93 -12.94 8.03
CA GLY A 4 21.74 -12.40 8.70
C GLY A 4 21.51 -10.89 8.54
N LYS A 5 22.29 -10.20 7.70
CA LYS A 5 22.09 -8.78 7.40
C LYS A 5 21.49 -8.58 6.01
N THR A 6 20.69 -7.53 5.86
CA THR A 6 20.09 -7.12 4.59
C THR A 6 21.01 -6.12 3.89
N GLY A 7 21.11 -6.19 2.57
CA GLY A 7 21.79 -5.21 1.73
C GLY A 7 20.83 -4.60 0.72
N VAL A 8 21.13 -3.39 0.26
CA VAL A 8 20.37 -2.69 -0.77
C VAL A 8 21.19 -2.63 -2.05
N VAL A 9 20.60 -3.03 -3.17
CA VAL A 9 21.18 -2.85 -4.51
C VAL A 9 20.42 -1.71 -5.18
N THR A 10 21.13 -0.63 -5.50
CA THR A 10 20.55 0.50 -6.24
C THR A 10 20.94 0.41 -7.70
N SER A 11 19.96 0.48 -8.59
CA SER A 11 20.17 0.52 -10.03
C SER A 11 19.61 1.81 -10.61
N THR A 12 20.37 2.44 -11.50
CA THR A 12 19.92 3.63 -12.21
C THR A 12 19.83 3.30 -13.70
N PHE A 13 18.68 3.56 -14.30
CA PHE A 13 18.44 3.40 -15.73
C PHE A 13 18.41 4.77 -16.42
N ASP A 14 19.24 4.96 -17.45
CA ASP A 14 19.27 6.18 -18.29
C ASP A 14 18.33 5.98 -19.50
N ALA A 15 17.16 6.61 -19.45
CA ALA A 15 16.10 6.49 -20.44
C ALA A 15 16.36 7.34 -21.71
N LYS A 16 17.44 7.04 -22.47
CA LYS A 16 17.80 7.78 -23.70
C LYS A 16 17.03 7.35 -24.96
N ALA A 17 16.54 6.12 -24.97
CA ALA A 17 15.82 5.56 -26.11
C ALA A 17 14.38 5.22 -25.72
N LEU A 18 13.43 5.55 -26.62
CA LEU A 18 12.02 5.21 -26.46
C LEU A 18 11.81 3.71 -26.73
N GLY A 19 10.80 3.14 -26.07
CA GLY A 19 10.36 1.74 -26.26
C GLY A 19 10.61 0.86 -25.05
N HIS A 20 10.36 -0.42 -25.23
CA HIS A 20 10.54 -1.40 -24.18
C HIS A 20 12.01 -1.66 -23.89
N PHE A 21 12.34 -1.80 -22.62
CA PHE A 21 13.66 -2.24 -22.20
C PHE A 21 13.57 -3.46 -21.28
N TYR A 22 14.63 -4.26 -21.34
CA TYR A 22 14.81 -5.43 -20.51
C TYR A 22 16.30 -5.52 -20.15
N LYS A 23 16.61 -5.49 -18.86
CA LYS A 23 17.98 -5.51 -18.34
C LYS A 23 18.08 -6.46 -17.17
N ASP A 24 19.13 -7.28 -17.20
CA ASP A 24 19.45 -8.19 -16.12
C ASP A 24 20.64 -7.67 -15.31
N ILE A 25 20.52 -7.73 -14.01
CA ILE A 25 21.57 -7.37 -13.05
C ILE A 25 21.99 -8.67 -12.38
N GLY A 26 23.22 -9.12 -12.64
CA GLY A 26 23.79 -10.29 -12.00
C GLY A 26 24.31 -9.95 -10.60
N VAL A 27 23.72 -10.54 -9.58
CA VAL A 27 24.18 -10.45 -8.19
C VAL A 27 25.02 -11.65 -7.85
N TYR A 28 26.30 -11.44 -7.59
CA TYR A 28 27.27 -12.46 -7.22
C TYR A 28 27.41 -12.52 -5.69
N CYS A 29 27.38 -13.70 -5.14
CA CYS A 29 27.58 -13.92 -3.71
C CYS A 29 28.43 -15.19 -3.46
N ASN A 30 28.97 -15.33 -2.28
CA ASN A 30 29.77 -16.48 -1.88
C ASN A 30 28.93 -17.73 -1.50
N ALA A 31 27.61 -17.63 -1.57
CA ALA A 31 26.69 -18.76 -1.30
C ALA A 31 26.36 -19.59 -2.54
N SER A 32 26.76 -19.12 -3.74
CA SER A 32 26.47 -19.80 -5.01
C SER A 32 27.54 -19.45 -6.04
N ASP A 33 27.98 -20.46 -6.81
CA ASP A 33 28.87 -20.28 -7.97
C ASP A 33 28.18 -19.62 -9.17
N ARG A 34 26.86 -19.49 -9.11
CA ARG A 34 26.04 -18.85 -10.15
C ARG A 34 25.44 -17.57 -9.64
N PRO A 35 25.44 -16.49 -10.45
CA PRO A 35 24.79 -15.25 -10.10
C PRO A 35 23.25 -15.43 -10.01
N ILE A 36 22.64 -14.68 -9.12
CA ILE A 36 21.20 -14.47 -9.09
C ILE A 36 20.91 -13.26 -9.99
N TYR A 37 20.07 -13.45 -11.01
CA TYR A 37 19.69 -12.37 -11.91
C TYR A 37 18.42 -11.68 -11.42
N LEU A 38 18.54 -10.35 -11.26
CA LEU A 38 17.41 -9.46 -11.02
C LEU A 38 17.08 -8.77 -12.34
N THR A 39 15.87 -8.97 -12.83
CA THR A 39 15.41 -8.38 -14.09
C THR A 39 14.74 -7.06 -13.85
N LEU A 40 15.19 -6.03 -14.58
CA LEU A 40 14.54 -4.73 -14.69
C LEU A 40 13.95 -4.58 -16.08
N SER A 41 12.64 -4.48 -16.18
CA SER A 41 11.93 -4.27 -17.44
C SER A 41 10.96 -3.11 -17.33
N GLY A 42 10.69 -2.47 -18.48
CA GLY A 42 9.78 -1.32 -18.54
C GLY A 42 9.65 -0.77 -19.94
N GLU A 43 8.96 0.35 -20.04
CA GLU A 43 8.79 1.09 -21.28
C GLU A 43 9.23 2.56 -21.08
N VAL A 44 10.04 3.04 -22.00
CA VAL A 44 10.39 4.47 -22.12
C VAL A 44 9.44 5.09 -23.12
N SER A 45 8.51 5.92 -22.66
CA SER A 45 7.52 6.60 -23.51
C SER A 45 7.90 8.05 -23.73
N ALA A 46 7.65 8.57 -24.94
CA ALA A 46 7.77 9.99 -25.26
C ALA A 46 6.67 10.84 -24.59
N ASP A 47 5.55 10.21 -24.18
CA ASP A 47 4.51 10.89 -23.44
C ASP A 47 4.68 10.62 -21.93
N PRO A 48 5.37 11.53 -21.20
CA PRO A 48 5.55 11.41 -19.76
C PRO A 48 4.22 11.50 -18.98
N LYS A 49 3.10 11.72 -19.67
CA LYS A 49 1.76 11.89 -19.12
C LYS A 49 0.86 10.66 -19.32
N ASN A 50 1.38 9.57 -19.88
CA ASN A 50 0.66 8.29 -19.86
C ASN A 50 0.79 7.61 -18.50
N TYR A 51 -0.12 7.94 -17.60
CA TYR A 51 -0.11 7.42 -16.22
C TYR A 51 -0.68 6.00 -16.11
N THR A 52 -1.13 5.35 -17.19
CA THR A 52 -1.80 4.03 -17.09
C THR A 52 -0.92 2.94 -16.53
N LEU A 53 0.38 2.97 -16.76
CA LEU A 53 1.32 1.97 -16.23
C LEU A 53 1.68 2.20 -14.77
N THR A 54 1.82 3.47 -14.36
CA THR A 54 2.25 3.84 -13.00
C THR A 54 1.07 4.07 -12.05
N HIS A 55 -0.10 4.41 -12.59
CA HIS A 55 -1.34 4.70 -11.87
C HIS A 55 -2.50 3.97 -12.57
N PRO A 56 -2.57 2.63 -12.46
CA PRO A 56 -3.52 1.81 -13.23
C PRO A 56 -4.98 2.05 -12.84
N TYR A 57 -5.25 2.44 -11.60
CA TYR A 57 -6.62 2.58 -11.10
C TYR A 57 -7.17 3.97 -11.42
N ALA A 58 -8.27 4.00 -12.17
CA ALA A 58 -8.89 5.23 -12.64
C ALA A 58 -10.12 5.59 -11.78
N PHE A 59 -10.13 6.82 -11.31
CA PHE A 59 -11.24 7.45 -10.60
C PHE A 59 -11.61 8.71 -11.39
N ASP A 60 -12.34 8.53 -12.49
CA ASP A 60 -12.63 9.58 -13.47
C ASP A 60 -11.32 10.18 -14.04
N ALA A 61 -11.09 11.48 -13.88
CA ALA A 61 -9.87 12.15 -14.33
C ALA A 61 -8.66 12.01 -13.35
N ILE A 62 -8.85 11.32 -12.24
CA ILE A 62 -7.80 11.06 -11.26
C ILE A 62 -7.38 9.60 -11.36
N ARG A 63 -6.10 9.33 -11.27
CA ARG A 63 -5.58 7.97 -11.29
C ARG A 63 -4.70 7.72 -10.06
N LEU A 64 -4.79 6.51 -9.51
CA LEU A 64 -4.03 6.07 -8.36
C LEU A 64 -3.14 4.88 -8.72
N ASN A 65 -2.07 4.69 -7.96
CA ASN A 65 -1.21 3.51 -8.08
C ASN A 65 -1.72 2.31 -7.27
N LYS A 66 -2.72 2.52 -6.40
CA LYS A 66 -3.33 1.50 -5.54
C LYS A 66 -4.84 1.68 -5.53
N GLU A 67 -5.58 0.58 -5.44
CA GLU A 67 -7.05 0.58 -5.28
C GLU A 67 -7.48 0.37 -3.83
N ALA A 68 -6.54 -0.02 -2.95
CA ALA A 68 -6.79 -0.27 -1.54
C ALA A 68 -5.66 0.29 -0.68
N ILE A 69 -5.97 0.54 0.58
CA ILE A 69 -5.02 0.96 1.62
C ILE A 69 -4.89 -0.21 2.60
N GLU A 70 -3.83 -0.99 2.45
CA GLU A 70 -3.59 -2.17 3.27
C GLU A 70 -2.34 -1.93 4.12
N PHE A 71 -2.54 -1.73 5.41
CA PHE A 71 -1.43 -1.63 6.36
C PHE A 71 -0.96 -3.02 6.74
N ASP A 72 0.37 -3.17 6.84
CA ASP A 72 0.98 -4.38 7.40
C ASP A 72 0.55 -4.58 8.86
N ASP A 73 0.86 -5.76 9.42
CA ASP A 73 0.64 -6.06 10.82
C ASP A 73 1.32 -5.03 11.72
N THR A 74 0.57 -4.45 12.65
CA THR A 74 1.01 -3.35 13.51
C THR A 74 0.87 -3.68 14.99
N ASN A 75 1.68 -3.05 15.83
CA ASN A 75 1.56 -3.11 17.27
C ASN A 75 0.87 -1.85 17.78
N LYS A 76 0.33 -1.93 18.99
CA LYS A 76 -0.24 -0.77 19.67
C LYS A 76 0.82 0.30 19.90
N GLY A 77 0.52 1.55 19.59
CA GLY A 77 1.44 2.69 19.64
C GLY A 77 2.16 2.99 18.32
N ASP A 78 2.11 2.06 17.33
CA ASP A 78 2.69 2.30 16.01
C ASP A 78 1.87 3.33 15.23
N LYS A 79 2.56 4.11 14.37
CA LYS A 79 1.94 5.07 13.44
C LYS A 79 2.48 4.87 12.02
N PRO A 80 2.21 3.72 11.39
CA PRO A 80 2.66 3.47 10.03
C PRO A 80 1.99 4.44 9.06
N THR A 81 2.75 4.84 8.03
CA THR A 81 2.28 5.70 6.96
C THR A 81 2.38 5.00 5.63
N MET A 82 1.30 5.03 4.86
CA MET A 82 1.25 4.53 3.49
C MET A 82 1.13 5.69 2.51
N GLU A 83 1.79 5.57 1.36
CA GLU A 83 1.69 6.54 0.28
C GLU A 83 0.86 5.98 -0.88
N ILE A 84 -0.10 6.78 -1.33
CA ILE A 84 -0.87 6.56 -2.54
C ILE A 84 -0.40 7.61 -3.56
N LEU A 85 0.17 7.15 -4.65
CA LEU A 85 0.54 8.05 -5.74
C LEU A 85 -0.72 8.46 -6.52
N VAL A 86 -0.79 9.74 -6.85
CA VAL A 86 -1.94 10.36 -7.50
C VAL A 86 -1.50 11.04 -8.78
N ALA A 87 -2.16 10.76 -9.89
CA ALA A 87 -2.01 11.48 -11.15
C ALA A 87 -3.32 12.19 -11.49
N ASN A 88 -3.22 13.48 -11.69
CA ASN A 88 -4.30 14.31 -12.21
C ASN A 88 -4.20 14.36 -13.74
N THR A 89 -5.10 13.67 -14.42
CA THR A 89 -5.14 13.66 -15.91
C THR A 89 -6.02 14.76 -16.49
N SER A 90 -6.62 15.60 -15.64
CA SER A 90 -7.46 16.73 -16.08
C SER A 90 -6.63 17.95 -16.52
N ASN A 91 -7.30 18.91 -17.12
CA ASN A 91 -6.73 20.20 -17.46
C ASN A 91 -6.93 21.27 -16.36
N GLU A 92 -7.36 20.84 -15.18
CA GLU A 92 -7.60 21.70 -14.02
C GLU A 92 -6.70 21.34 -12.86
N VAL A 93 -6.57 22.24 -11.89
CA VAL A 93 -5.86 21.95 -10.64
C VAL A 93 -6.73 21.09 -9.77
N TYR A 94 -6.16 20.04 -9.19
CA TYR A 94 -6.84 19.09 -8.34
C TYR A 94 -6.31 19.17 -6.91
N THR A 95 -7.22 19.15 -5.93
CA THR A 95 -6.91 19.04 -4.50
C THR A 95 -7.36 17.68 -4.00
N PRO A 96 -6.42 16.74 -3.74
CA PRO A 96 -6.77 15.41 -3.26
C PRO A 96 -7.40 15.46 -1.87
N VAL A 97 -8.56 14.84 -1.72
CA VAL A 97 -9.25 14.70 -0.44
C VAL A 97 -9.76 13.28 -0.30
N LEU A 98 -9.46 12.63 0.83
CA LEU A 98 -10.12 11.41 1.24
C LEU A 98 -11.27 11.77 2.19
N MET A 99 -12.47 11.35 1.81
CA MET A 99 -13.70 11.58 2.58
C MET A 99 -13.98 10.38 3.49
N HIS A 100 -14.73 10.60 4.57
CA HIS A 100 -15.16 9.61 5.55
C HIS A 100 -13.99 8.88 6.23
N LEU A 101 -12.90 9.60 6.51
CA LEU A 101 -11.78 9.06 7.27
C LEU A 101 -12.24 8.65 8.68
N PRO A 102 -12.01 7.38 9.08
CA PRO A 102 -12.20 6.98 10.48
C PRO A 102 -11.26 7.74 11.41
N PRO A 103 -11.57 7.85 12.72
CA PRO A 103 -10.77 8.62 13.68
C PRO A 103 -9.31 8.14 13.84
N TYR A 104 -9.03 6.91 13.44
CA TYR A 104 -7.70 6.31 13.48
C TYR A 104 -6.87 6.53 12.20
N LEU A 105 -7.42 7.22 11.19
CA LEU A 105 -6.71 7.57 9.96
C LEU A 105 -6.55 9.07 9.82
N GLU A 106 -5.37 9.48 9.38
CA GLU A 106 -5.06 10.83 8.95
C GLU A 106 -4.54 10.79 7.51
N ALA A 107 -4.99 11.72 6.67
CA ALA A 107 -4.57 11.80 5.28
C ALA A 107 -4.09 13.21 4.93
N VAL A 108 -2.91 13.28 4.30
CA VAL A 108 -2.30 14.56 3.88
C VAL A 108 -1.84 14.44 2.42
N ALA A 109 -2.30 15.35 1.57
CA ALA A 109 -1.86 15.45 0.18
C ALA A 109 -0.52 16.19 0.05
N VAL A 110 0.38 15.68 -0.79
CA VAL A 110 1.69 16.29 -1.06
C VAL A 110 1.98 16.25 -2.57
N PRO A 111 1.97 17.41 -3.25
CA PRO A 111 1.59 18.73 -2.75
C PRO A 111 0.08 18.79 -2.44
N GLU A 112 -0.34 19.78 -1.65
CA GLU A 112 -1.76 20.01 -1.33
C GLU A 112 -2.63 20.18 -2.59
N ARG A 113 -2.06 20.76 -3.63
CA ARG A 113 -2.72 20.97 -4.92
C ARG A 113 -1.86 20.41 -6.06
N ILE A 114 -2.42 19.48 -6.80
CA ILE A 114 -1.78 18.86 -7.97
C ILE A 114 -2.16 19.66 -9.22
N GLY A 115 -1.16 20.18 -9.92
CA GLY A 115 -1.36 20.95 -11.15
C GLY A 115 -2.01 20.11 -12.27
N LYS A 116 -2.37 20.79 -13.34
CA LYS A 116 -2.88 20.17 -14.59
C LYS A 116 -1.90 19.12 -15.11
N LYS A 117 -2.39 17.94 -15.44
CA LYS A 117 -1.55 16.82 -15.93
C LYS A 117 -0.34 16.54 -15.02
N GLY A 118 -0.48 16.84 -13.74
CA GLY A 118 0.57 16.68 -12.75
C GLY A 118 0.38 15.46 -11.88
N THR A 119 1.38 15.21 -11.03
CA THR A 119 1.36 14.11 -10.05
C THR A 119 1.60 14.60 -8.65
N GLY A 120 1.16 13.81 -7.68
CA GLY A 120 1.38 14.02 -6.26
C GLY A 120 1.20 12.72 -5.52
N LYS A 121 1.02 12.80 -4.22
CA LYS A 121 0.73 11.66 -3.36
C LYS A 121 -0.18 12.04 -2.20
N ILE A 122 -0.91 11.07 -1.71
CA ILE A 122 -1.63 11.16 -0.44
C ILE A 122 -0.87 10.27 0.55
N LYS A 123 -0.47 10.83 1.68
CA LYS A 123 0.08 10.10 2.80
C LYS A 123 -1.04 9.77 3.75
N VAL A 124 -1.28 8.50 4.01
CA VAL A 124 -2.29 8.02 4.95
C VAL A 124 -1.56 7.42 6.15
N THR A 125 -1.76 8.00 7.32
CA THR A 125 -1.16 7.56 8.58
C THR A 125 -2.22 6.87 9.43
N LEU A 126 -1.89 5.68 9.92
CA LEU A 126 -2.71 4.91 10.86
C LEU A 126 -2.25 5.19 12.29
N ASP A 127 -3.16 5.64 13.15
CA ASP A 127 -2.96 5.75 14.60
C ASP A 127 -3.50 4.48 15.28
N THR A 128 -2.62 3.54 15.59
CA THR A 128 -3.01 2.24 16.14
C THR A 128 -3.60 2.32 17.55
N ASP A 129 -3.33 3.40 18.29
CA ASP A 129 -3.93 3.63 19.61
C ASP A 129 -5.44 3.90 19.53
N LYS A 130 -5.92 4.33 18.37
CA LYS A 130 -7.33 4.61 18.12
C LYS A 130 -8.08 3.47 17.44
N LEU A 131 -7.41 2.37 17.13
CA LEU A 131 -8.08 1.18 16.57
C LEU A 131 -9.06 0.58 17.59
N PRO A 132 -10.26 0.18 17.16
CA PRO A 132 -11.33 -0.23 18.09
C PRO A 132 -11.08 -1.57 18.77
N LYS A 133 -10.24 -2.45 18.16
CA LYS A 133 -9.99 -3.81 18.65
C LYS A 133 -8.69 -4.37 18.09
N PHE A 134 -8.19 -5.42 18.72
CA PHE A 134 -7.15 -6.28 18.15
C PHE A 134 -7.66 -7.08 16.95
N GLY A 135 -6.74 -7.52 16.11
CA GLY A 135 -7.03 -8.24 14.88
C GLY A 135 -7.40 -7.32 13.73
N LEU A 136 -8.10 -7.85 12.75
CA LEU A 136 -8.46 -7.16 11.52
C LEU A 136 -9.51 -6.06 11.78
N THR A 137 -9.19 -4.86 11.33
CA THR A 137 -10.11 -3.72 11.21
C THR A 137 -10.21 -3.32 9.75
N THR A 138 -11.42 -3.21 9.25
CA THR A 138 -11.71 -2.77 7.87
C THR A 138 -12.56 -1.51 7.88
N ALA A 139 -12.36 -0.66 6.88
CA ALA A 139 -13.16 0.54 6.63
C ALA A 139 -13.21 0.83 5.13
N THR A 140 -14.04 1.78 4.74
CA THR A 140 -14.05 2.33 3.39
C THR A 140 -13.90 3.84 3.48
N VAL A 141 -12.94 4.39 2.77
CA VAL A 141 -12.78 5.83 2.55
C VAL A 141 -13.10 6.13 1.09
N TYR A 142 -13.32 7.38 0.75
CA TYR A 142 -13.73 7.76 -0.60
C TYR A 142 -12.86 8.88 -1.15
N LEU A 143 -12.42 8.73 -2.38
CA LEU A 143 -11.66 9.79 -3.05
C LEU A 143 -12.63 10.85 -3.57
N SER A 144 -12.44 12.13 -3.20
CA SER A 144 -13.13 13.23 -3.84
C SER A 144 -12.48 13.49 -5.21
N ARG A 145 -13.16 13.18 -6.30
CA ARG A 145 -12.67 13.30 -7.69
C ARG A 145 -12.70 14.74 -8.19
N PHE A 146 -13.64 15.53 -7.65
CA PHE A 146 -13.83 16.95 -7.95
C PHE A 146 -14.51 17.67 -6.78
N PRO A 147 -14.51 19.01 -6.72
CA PRO A 147 -15.18 19.75 -5.66
C PRO A 147 -16.68 19.45 -5.59
N GLY A 148 -17.17 19.04 -4.42
CA GLY A 148 -18.55 18.67 -4.20
C GLY A 148 -18.92 17.23 -4.63
N ASP A 149 -17.94 16.39 -4.92
CA ASP A 149 -18.15 14.96 -5.19
C ASP A 149 -18.81 14.26 -3.99
N LYS A 150 -19.64 13.27 -4.31
CA LYS A 150 -20.36 12.48 -3.31
C LYS A 150 -19.77 11.08 -3.22
N VAL A 151 -19.94 10.45 -2.07
CA VAL A 151 -19.55 9.06 -1.87
C VAL A 151 -20.37 8.11 -2.74
N SER A 152 -19.70 7.19 -3.41
CA SER A 152 -20.28 6.16 -4.26
C SER A 152 -19.34 4.96 -4.33
N GLU A 153 -19.78 3.86 -4.91
CA GLU A 153 -18.91 2.70 -5.16
C GLU A 153 -17.75 3.05 -6.09
N GLU A 154 -17.96 3.96 -7.04
CA GLU A 154 -16.98 4.36 -8.04
C GLU A 154 -15.78 5.12 -7.47
N ASN A 155 -15.89 5.74 -6.29
CA ASN A 155 -14.82 6.46 -5.65
C ASN A 155 -14.44 5.87 -4.28
N SER A 156 -14.88 4.65 -4.00
CA SER A 156 -14.58 3.91 -2.78
C SER A 156 -13.17 3.33 -2.80
N ILE A 157 -12.49 3.40 -1.67
CA ILE A 157 -11.16 2.83 -1.44
C ILE A 157 -11.24 2.01 -0.15
N PRO A 158 -11.17 0.68 -0.22
CA PRO A 158 -11.15 -0.15 0.97
C PRO A 158 -9.85 0.06 1.77
N VAL A 159 -9.98 0.00 3.08
CA VAL A 159 -8.87 0.11 4.03
C VAL A 159 -8.86 -1.10 4.92
N SER A 160 -7.70 -1.67 5.16
CA SER A 160 -7.51 -2.74 6.13
C SER A 160 -6.26 -2.51 6.98
N ALA A 161 -6.34 -2.88 8.24
CA ALA A 161 -5.24 -2.87 9.19
C ALA A 161 -5.40 -4.02 10.19
N VAL A 162 -4.29 -4.63 10.57
CA VAL A 162 -4.26 -5.68 11.58
C VAL A 162 -3.49 -5.16 12.80
N LEU A 163 -4.17 -5.07 13.95
CA LEU A 163 -3.54 -4.77 15.22
C LEU A 163 -3.22 -6.08 15.94
N LEU A 164 -1.93 -6.34 16.10
CA LEU A 164 -1.46 -7.53 16.80
C LEU A 164 -1.79 -7.47 18.29
N PRO A 165 -2.18 -8.59 18.89
CA PRO A 165 -2.42 -8.65 20.33
C PRO A 165 -1.11 -8.43 21.11
N ASP A 166 -1.19 -7.66 22.19
CA ASP A 166 -0.05 -7.43 23.09
C ASP A 166 0.01 -8.53 24.16
N PHE A 167 1.05 -9.35 24.07
CA PHE A 167 1.35 -10.42 25.04
C PHE A 167 2.45 -10.03 26.05
N SER A 168 2.88 -8.75 26.09
CA SER A 168 3.94 -8.30 26.98
C SER A 168 3.61 -8.51 28.47
N ASN A 169 2.32 -8.42 28.83
CA ASN A 169 1.81 -8.54 30.18
C ASN A 169 1.45 -9.98 30.60
N MET A 170 1.74 -10.98 29.77
CA MET A 170 1.49 -12.37 30.14
C MET A 170 2.44 -12.82 31.26
N SER A 171 1.85 -13.34 32.35
CA SER A 171 2.61 -13.96 33.43
C SER A 171 3.34 -15.20 32.92
N GLN A 172 4.42 -15.60 33.65
CA GLN A 172 5.19 -16.79 33.30
C GLN A 172 4.29 -18.05 33.30
N GLN A 173 3.31 -18.10 34.19
CA GLN A 173 2.35 -19.22 34.30
C GLN A 173 1.40 -19.29 33.09
N GLN A 174 0.97 -18.15 32.55
CA GLN A 174 0.16 -18.08 31.34
C GLN A 174 0.95 -18.47 30.08
N ARG A 175 2.26 -18.16 30.04
CA ARG A 175 3.16 -18.57 28.95
C ARG A 175 3.43 -20.08 28.95
N LEU A 176 3.50 -20.69 30.14
CA LEU A 176 3.74 -22.13 30.32
C LEU A 176 2.47 -22.98 30.09
N ASN A 177 1.29 -22.39 30.32
CA ASN A 177 0.00 -23.03 30.08
C ASN A 177 -0.82 -22.18 29.08
N PRO A 178 -0.51 -22.21 27.79
CA PRO A 178 -1.32 -21.52 26.79
C PRO A 178 -2.72 -22.16 26.72
N PRO A 179 -3.76 -21.37 26.40
CA PRO A 179 -5.11 -21.92 26.21
C PRO A 179 -5.09 -22.96 25.09
N ALA A 180 -5.68 -24.13 25.35
CA ALA A 180 -5.85 -25.13 24.31
C ALA A 180 -7.05 -24.76 23.43
N VAL A 181 -6.87 -24.91 22.12
CA VAL A 181 -7.96 -24.75 21.15
C VAL A 181 -8.55 -26.14 20.89
N GLU A 182 -9.79 -26.32 21.26
CA GLU A 182 -10.55 -27.52 20.91
C GLU A 182 -11.45 -27.18 19.71
N LEU A 183 -11.30 -27.92 18.61
CA LEU A 183 -12.17 -27.82 17.46
C LEU A 183 -13.39 -28.71 17.66
N SER A 184 -14.58 -28.14 17.57
CA SER A 184 -15.84 -28.89 17.62
C SER A 184 -16.09 -29.73 16.36
N ALA A 185 -15.41 -29.44 15.27
CA ALA A 185 -15.41 -30.20 14.03
C ALA A 185 -14.08 -30.01 13.29
N THR A 186 -13.56 -31.07 12.67
CA THR A 186 -12.36 -31.07 11.84
C THR A 186 -12.68 -30.85 10.36
N GLU A 187 -13.95 -30.93 10.00
CA GLU A 187 -14.44 -30.70 8.63
C GLU A 187 -15.59 -29.70 8.63
N LEU A 188 -15.55 -28.73 7.73
CA LEU A 188 -16.62 -27.78 7.49
C LEU A 188 -17.33 -28.15 6.18
N ALA A 189 -18.56 -28.65 6.27
CA ALA A 189 -19.39 -28.84 5.09
C ALA A 189 -19.94 -27.47 4.62
N VAL A 190 -19.46 -27.01 3.48
CA VAL A 190 -20.01 -25.82 2.81
C VAL A 190 -21.08 -26.32 1.85
N PRO A 191 -22.36 -25.92 2.02
CA PRO A 191 -23.40 -26.29 1.04
C PRO A 191 -23.07 -25.67 -0.32
N SER A 192 -23.14 -26.48 -1.36
CA SER A 192 -23.05 -25.98 -2.74
C SER A 192 -24.26 -25.07 -3.03
N LEU A 193 -23.97 -23.90 -3.56
CA LEU A 193 -24.99 -22.98 -4.10
C LEU A 193 -25.66 -23.55 -5.34
#